data_2e207fcdd60156a01d3fb87b2ff81f9e
#
_entry.id   2e207fcdd60156a01d3fb87b2ff81f9e
#
_cell.length_a   1.000
_cell.length_b   1.000
_cell.length_c   1.000
_cell.angle_alpha   90.00
_cell.angle_beta   90.00
_cell.angle_gamma   90.00
#
_symmetry.space_group_name_H-M   'P 1'
#
loop_
_entity.id
_entity.type
_entity.pdbx_description
1 polymer ?
#
loop_
_entity_poly.entity_id
_entity_poly.type
_entity_poly.pdbx_seq_one_letter_code
_entity_poly.pdbx_strand_id
1 'polypeptide(L)'
;MVVYYTGTGNSRYVAQRFAAALGDDLITANESIKNDTPAALHSDRPWVFVSPTYGWQIPHIFADFLRRGSFTGSREAYFVMTCGTEIGNAGSRISALCADIGLDYQGVLEVVMPENYVAMFYVPGAEESAQIIAAAQPSIDRGIACVQRGEAFPAPKVGLLDRFKTGPVNTVFYKWFVKSGPFTVSDACIGCGKCALSCPVNGIDIIERKPHWNGACTHCMACICGCPASAIEYGRKSRGKPRYQCPEYK
;
A
#
# COMPACT_ATOMS: atom_id res chain seq x y z
N MET A 1 -8.09 -6.04 -15.27
CA MET A 1 -8.06 -4.66 -14.74
C MET A 1 -7.11 -4.59 -13.54
N VAL A 2 -6.29 -3.56 -13.47
CA VAL A 2 -5.33 -3.37 -12.36
C VAL A 2 -5.89 -2.33 -11.38
N VAL A 3 -6.06 -2.71 -10.11
CA VAL A 3 -6.59 -1.85 -9.04
C VAL A 3 -5.54 -1.73 -7.95
N TYR A 4 -5.18 -0.51 -7.54
CA TYR A 4 -4.14 -0.34 -6.54
C TYR A 4 -4.52 0.60 -5.40
N TYR A 5 -3.92 0.35 -4.23
CA TYR A 5 -3.83 1.26 -3.09
C TYR A 5 -2.36 1.59 -2.81
N THR A 6 -2.05 2.85 -2.50
CA THR A 6 -0.67 3.28 -2.25
C THR A 6 -0.59 4.39 -1.20
N GLY A 7 0.50 4.41 -0.42
CA GLY A 7 0.86 5.52 0.47
C GLY A 7 1.91 6.45 -0.16
N THR A 8 3.08 5.92 -0.49
CA THR A 8 4.25 6.69 -0.95
C THR A 8 4.69 6.32 -2.37
N GLY A 9 3.87 5.60 -3.13
CA GLY A 9 4.06 5.37 -4.56
C GLY A 9 4.58 3.99 -4.98
N ASN A 10 5.16 3.17 -4.09
CA ASN A 10 5.68 1.85 -4.46
C ASN A 10 4.64 0.98 -5.18
N SER A 11 3.48 0.80 -4.57
CA SER A 11 2.41 -0.02 -5.15
C SER A 11 1.84 0.59 -6.43
N ARG A 12 1.78 1.92 -6.55
CA ARG A 12 1.40 2.58 -7.80
C ARG A 12 2.40 2.26 -8.90
N TYR A 13 3.70 2.38 -8.64
CA TYR A 13 4.74 2.04 -9.61
C TYR A 13 4.60 0.61 -10.13
N VAL A 14 4.45 -0.36 -9.23
CA VAL A 14 4.25 -1.77 -9.61
C VAL A 14 2.96 -1.95 -10.40
N ALA A 15 1.85 -1.33 -9.97
CA ALA A 15 0.57 -1.38 -10.67
C ALA A 15 0.65 -0.81 -12.09
N GLN A 16 1.38 0.30 -12.28
CA GLN A 16 1.63 0.89 -13.61
C GLN A 16 2.39 -0.07 -14.52
N ARG A 17 3.40 -0.79 -13.99
CA ARG A 17 4.14 -1.80 -14.75
C ARG A 17 3.23 -2.94 -15.20
N PHE A 18 2.36 -3.45 -14.31
CA PHE A 18 1.38 -4.48 -14.67
C PHE A 18 0.38 -3.96 -15.70
N ALA A 19 -0.24 -2.80 -15.48
CA ALA A 19 -1.22 -2.24 -16.39
C ALA A 19 -0.65 -2.02 -17.80
N ALA A 20 0.54 -1.42 -17.89
CA ALA A 20 1.20 -1.18 -19.17
C ALA A 20 1.53 -2.48 -19.93
N ALA A 21 2.07 -3.50 -19.24
CA ALA A 21 2.45 -4.76 -19.86
C ALA A 21 1.26 -5.64 -20.25
N LEU A 22 0.15 -5.54 -19.52
CA LEU A 22 -1.10 -6.24 -19.81
C LEU A 22 -2.00 -5.48 -20.80
N GLY A 23 -1.69 -4.21 -21.09
CA GLY A 23 -2.56 -3.33 -21.88
C GLY A 23 -3.92 -3.18 -21.22
N ASP A 24 -3.96 -2.91 -19.91
CA ASP A 24 -5.17 -2.94 -19.10
C ASP A 24 -5.40 -1.62 -18.35
N ASP A 25 -6.62 -1.38 -17.90
CA ASP A 25 -6.97 -0.19 -17.13
C ASP A 25 -6.30 -0.18 -15.76
N LEU A 26 -5.95 1.02 -15.30
CA LEU A 26 -5.32 1.28 -14.01
C LEU A 26 -6.23 2.15 -13.13
N ILE A 27 -6.75 1.58 -12.05
CA ILE A 27 -7.69 2.22 -11.14
C ILE A 27 -7.05 2.42 -9.76
N THR A 28 -7.18 3.63 -9.20
CA THR A 28 -6.75 3.89 -7.83
C THR A 28 -7.89 3.69 -6.83
N ALA A 29 -7.65 2.88 -5.81
CA ALA A 29 -8.57 2.73 -4.69
C ALA A 29 -8.52 3.93 -3.71
N ASN A 30 -7.43 4.70 -3.73
CA ASN A 30 -7.24 5.83 -2.81
C ASN A 30 -8.38 6.85 -2.87
N GLU A 31 -8.87 7.18 -4.07
CA GLU A 31 -9.96 8.16 -4.25
C GLU A 31 -11.30 7.61 -3.75
N SER A 32 -11.63 6.37 -4.11
CA SER A 32 -12.86 5.71 -3.65
C SER A 32 -12.90 5.60 -2.13
N ILE A 33 -11.76 5.22 -1.52
CA ILE A 33 -11.61 5.14 -0.07
C ILE A 33 -11.78 6.52 0.56
N LYS A 34 -11.12 7.56 0.00
CA LYS A 34 -11.18 8.95 0.50
C LYS A 34 -12.59 9.53 0.45
N ASN A 35 -13.32 9.22 -0.61
CA ASN A 35 -14.69 9.71 -0.84
C ASN A 35 -15.76 8.80 -0.25
N ASP A 36 -15.36 7.73 0.46
CA ASP A 36 -16.25 6.71 1.03
C ASP A 36 -17.22 6.12 -0.01
N THR A 37 -16.76 5.96 -1.25
CA THR A 37 -17.55 5.46 -2.37
C THR A 37 -17.18 4.01 -2.67
N PRO A 38 -18.09 3.04 -2.53
CA PRO A 38 -17.84 1.65 -2.91
C PRO A 38 -17.50 1.54 -4.40
N ALA A 39 -16.53 0.69 -4.73
CA ALA A 39 -16.20 0.38 -6.10
C ALA A 39 -17.34 -0.39 -6.78
N ALA A 40 -17.66 -0.03 -8.04
CA ALA A 40 -18.51 -0.83 -8.91
C ALA A 40 -17.76 -0.97 -10.24
N LEU A 41 -16.99 -2.06 -10.36
CA LEU A 41 -16.06 -2.27 -11.47
C LEU A 41 -16.42 -3.55 -12.24
N HIS A 42 -16.23 -3.50 -13.55
CA HIS A 42 -16.42 -4.65 -14.44
C HIS A 42 -15.16 -4.88 -15.26
N SER A 43 -14.73 -6.15 -15.37
CA SER A 43 -13.61 -6.54 -16.21
C SER A 43 -13.79 -7.97 -16.72
N ASP A 44 -13.70 -8.16 -18.03
CA ASP A 44 -13.66 -9.51 -18.63
C ASP A 44 -12.27 -10.15 -18.50
N ARG A 45 -11.27 -9.39 -18.02
CA ARG A 45 -9.89 -9.81 -17.79
C ARG A 45 -9.65 -10.02 -16.30
N PRO A 46 -8.65 -10.84 -15.91
CA PRO A 46 -8.31 -11.06 -14.51
C PRO A 46 -8.08 -9.75 -13.73
N TRP A 47 -8.45 -9.75 -12.46
CA TRP A 47 -8.15 -8.68 -11.54
C TRP A 47 -6.71 -8.77 -11.05
N VAL A 48 -6.00 -7.64 -11.03
CA VAL A 48 -4.69 -7.53 -10.40
C VAL A 48 -4.77 -6.46 -9.31
N PHE A 49 -4.81 -6.89 -8.05
CA PHE A 49 -4.88 -6.02 -6.88
C PHE A 49 -3.48 -5.75 -6.33
N VAL A 50 -3.05 -4.49 -6.30
CA VAL A 50 -1.70 -4.10 -5.89
C VAL A 50 -1.77 -3.23 -4.64
N SER A 51 -1.08 -3.62 -3.56
CA SER A 51 -1.09 -2.87 -2.30
C SER A 51 0.23 -2.94 -1.55
N PRO A 52 0.51 -2.02 -0.61
CA PRO A 52 1.60 -2.19 0.34
C PRO A 52 1.28 -3.27 1.37
N THR A 53 2.32 -3.68 2.10
CA THR A 53 2.21 -4.59 3.25
C THR A 53 2.18 -3.79 4.55
N TYR A 54 1.10 -3.92 5.33
CA TYR A 54 0.99 -3.32 6.67
C TYR A 54 0.90 -4.43 7.72
N GLY A 55 1.99 -4.63 8.46
CA GLY A 55 2.03 -5.68 9.48
C GLY A 55 1.75 -7.08 8.91
N TRP A 56 2.40 -7.45 7.81
CA TRP A 56 2.28 -8.75 7.12
C TRP A 56 0.88 -9.10 6.60
N GLN A 57 0.08 -8.07 6.28
CA GLN A 57 -1.22 -8.20 5.59
C GLN A 57 -1.39 -7.06 4.58
N ILE A 58 -2.40 -7.18 3.70
CA ILE A 58 -2.87 -6.00 2.96
C ILE A 58 -3.46 -5.00 3.97
N PRO A 59 -3.37 -3.68 3.71
CA PRO A 59 -3.94 -2.68 4.61
C PRO A 59 -5.42 -2.94 4.87
N HIS A 60 -5.85 -2.84 6.14
CA HIS A 60 -7.27 -3.07 6.50
C HIS A 60 -8.21 -2.20 5.67
N ILE A 61 -7.85 -0.94 5.45
CA ILE A 61 -8.62 -0.02 4.62
C ILE A 61 -8.77 -0.49 3.16
N PHE A 62 -7.77 -1.18 2.60
CA PHE A 62 -7.86 -1.75 1.27
C PHE A 62 -8.67 -3.05 1.26
N ALA A 63 -8.55 -3.87 2.30
CA ALA A 63 -9.40 -5.04 2.48
C ALA A 63 -10.89 -4.65 2.61
N ASP A 64 -11.19 -3.58 3.33
CA ASP A 64 -12.56 -3.06 3.47
C ASP A 64 -13.09 -2.45 2.18
N PHE A 65 -12.24 -1.77 1.41
CA PHE A 65 -12.58 -1.32 0.04
C PHE A 65 -12.98 -2.51 -0.84
N LEU A 66 -12.22 -3.61 -0.81
CA LEU A 66 -12.53 -4.82 -1.58
C LEU A 66 -13.83 -5.48 -1.11
N ARG A 67 -14.09 -5.58 0.20
CA ARG A 67 -15.34 -6.16 0.73
C ARG A 67 -16.58 -5.36 0.38
N ARG A 68 -16.47 -4.03 0.32
CA ARG A 68 -17.58 -3.13 0.01
C ARG A 68 -17.81 -2.94 -1.48
N GLY A 69 -16.81 -3.31 -2.29
CA GLY A 69 -16.86 -3.18 -3.73
C GLY A 69 -17.65 -4.30 -4.41
N SER A 70 -18.09 -4.02 -5.63
CA SER A 70 -18.62 -4.99 -6.58
C SER A 70 -17.65 -5.15 -7.73
N PHE A 71 -17.15 -6.38 -7.93
CA PHE A 71 -16.19 -6.73 -8.97
C PHE A 71 -16.82 -7.80 -9.86
N THR A 72 -17.20 -7.43 -11.08
CA THR A 72 -17.98 -8.28 -11.98
C THR A 72 -17.21 -8.65 -13.25
N GLY A 73 -17.66 -9.67 -13.98
CA GLY A 73 -16.97 -10.23 -15.14
C GLY A 73 -16.04 -11.38 -14.74
N SER A 74 -14.73 -11.24 -14.94
CA SER A 74 -13.76 -12.24 -14.51
C SER A 74 -13.78 -12.46 -13.00
N ARG A 75 -13.61 -13.72 -12.58
CA ARG A 75 -13.49 -14.07 -11.15
C ARG A 75 -12.04 -14.22 -10.71
N GLU A 76 -11.10 -14.38 -11.64
CA GLU A 76 -9.68 -14.58 -11.31
C GLU A 76 -9.07 -13.34 -10.68
N ALA A 77 -8.45 -13.49 -9.51
CA ALA A 77 -7.86 -12.41 -8.75
C ALA A 77 -6.42 -12.70 -8.34
N TYR A 78 -5.49 -11.91 -8.86
CA TYR A 78 -4.08 -11.89 -8.54
C TYR A 78 -3.79 -10.77 -7.56
N PHE A 79 -2.94 -11.04 -6.56
CA PHE A 79 -2.52 -10.02 -5.60
C PHE A 79 -1.02 -9.76 -5.71
N VAL A 80 -0.63 -8.48 -5.65
CA VAL A 80 0.78 -8.08 -5.63
C VAL A 80 0.99 -7.18 -4.42
N MET A 81 1.90 -7.58 -3.53
CA MET A 81 2.17 -6.83 -2.31
C MET A 81 3.59 -6.27 -2.33
N THR A 82 3.70 -4.94 -2.21
CA THR A 82 4.99 -4.29 -2.02
C THR A 82 5.35 -4.27 -0.52
N CYS A 83 6.58 -4.64 -0.18
CA CYS A 83 7.06 -4.72 1.20
C CYS A 83 8.51 -4.24 1.29
N GLY A 84 8.98 -3.89 2.49
CA GLY A 84 10.40 -3.61 2.74
C GLY A 84 11.24 -4.87 2.84
N THR A 85 10.65 -5.99 3.29
CA THR A 85 11.35 -7.27 3.46
C THR A 85 10.51 -8.48 3.05
N GLU A 86 9.34 -8.68 3.64
CA GLU A 86 8.52 -9.89 3.48
C GLU A 86 7.03 -9.61 3.69
N ILE A 87 6.18 -10.50 3.17
CA ILE A 87 4.71 -10.42 3.33
C ILE A 87 4.15 -11.45 4.33
N GLY A 88 5.00 -12.32 4.90
CA GLY A 88 4.60 -13.37 5.83
C GLY A 88 3.54 -14.32 5.23
N ASN A 89 2.50 -14.62 6.00
CA ASN A 89 1.38 -15.47 5.57
C ASN A 89 0.18 -14.64 5.02
N ALA A 90 0.42 -13.51 4.35
CA ALA A 90 -0.65 -12.67 3.80
C ALA A 90 -1.56 -13.44 2.84
N GLY A 91 -1.02 -14.38 2.06
CA GLY A 91 -1.77 -15.18 1.10
C GLY A 91 -2.97 -15.90 1.70
N SER A 92 -2.87 -16.43 2.94
CA SER A 92 -4.00 -17.10 3.58
C SER A 92 -5.15 -16.14 3.91
N ARG A 93 -4.85 -14.90 4.28
CA ARG A 93 -5.84 -13.86 4.58
C ARG A 93 -6.49 -13.34 3.30
N ILE A 94 -5.70 -13.19 2.24
CA ILE A 94 -6.18 -12.78 0.92
C ILE A 94 -7.08 -13.86 0.32
N SER A 95 -6.71 -15.14 0.41
CA SER A 95 -7.54 -16.25 -0.05
C SER A 95 -8.91 -16.29 0.64
N ALA A 96 -8.93 -16.08 1.96
CA ALA A 96 -10.20 -15.95 2.71
C ALA A 96 -11.01 -14.74 2.24
N LEU A 97 -10.38 -13.58 2.04
CA LEU A 97 -11.03 -12.39 1.50
C LEU A 97 -11.64 -12.65 0.11
N CYS A 98 -10.90 -13.31 -0.79
CA CYS A 98 -11.42 -13.67 -2.11
C CYS A 98 -12.66 -14.54 -2.02
N ALA A 99 -12.67 -15.54 -1.12
CA ALA A 99 -13.85 -16.38 -0.87
C ALA A 99 -15.04 -15.55 -0.38
N ASP A 100 -14.82 -14.59 0.53
CA ASP A 100 -15.86 -13.72 1.06
C ASP A 100 -16.51 -12.83 -0.02
N ILE A 101 -15.72 -12.36 -1.01
CA ILE A 101 -16.18 -11.45 -2.07
C ILE A 101 -16.46 -12.15 -3.41
N GLY A 102 -16.40 -13.47 -3.46
CA GLY A 102 -16.76 -14.29 -4.62
C GLY A 102 -15.73 -14.28 -5.75
N LEU A 103 -14.44 -14.00 -5.48
CA LEU A 103 -13.35 -14.07 -6.42
C LEU A 103 -12.51 -15.34 -6.23
N ASP A 104 -11.88 -15.79 -7.32
CA ASP A 104 -11.03 -16.99 -7.36
C ASP A 104 -9.55 -16.58 -7.19
N TYR A 105 -8.99 -16.84 -6.01
CA TYR A 105 -7.63 -16.46 -5.65
C TYR A 105 -6.57 -17.19 -6.49
N GLN A 106 -5.78 -16.42 -7.25
CA GLN A 106 -4.69 -16.91 -8.12
C GLN A 106 -3.28 -16.72 -7.53
N GLY A 107 -3.20 -16.41 -6.24
CA GLY A 107 -1.93 -16.27 -5.53
C GLY A 107 -1.56 -14.83 -5.19
N VAL A 108 -0.47 -14.69 -4.42
CA VAL A 108 0.11 -13.40 -4.04
C VAL A 108 1.59 -13.36 -4.41
N LEU A 109 1.97 -12.29 -5.12
CA LEU A 109 3.36 -11.98 -5.47
C LEU A 109 3.93 -10.99 -4.44
N GLU A 110 5.07 -11.35 -3.86
CA GLU A 110 5.89 -10.43 -3.06
C GLU A 110 6.81 -9.63 -3.97
N VAL A 111 6.83 -8.29 -3.76
CA VAL A 111 7.75 -7.38 -4.44
C VAL A 111 8.45 -6.52 -3.39
N VAL A 112 9.74 -6.78 -3.17
CA VAL A 112 10.55 -5.98 -2.25
C VAL A 112 10.82 -4.61 -2.86
N MET A 113 10.41 -3.55 -2.16
CA MET A 113 10.53 -2.16 -2.57
C MET A 113 11.12 -1.33 -1.42
N PRO A 114 11.64 -0.12 -1.68
CA PRO A 114 12.23 0.71 -0.63
C PRO A 114 11.27 0.91 0.55
N GLU A 115 11.80 0.73 1.77
CA GLU A 115 11.05 0.97 3.00
C GLU A 115 10.64 2.44 3.11
N ASN A 116 9.42 2.70 3.50
CA ASN A 116 8.85 4.03 3.64
C ASN A 116 8.27 4.32 5.03
N TYR A 117 8.24 3.31 5.93
CA TYR A 117 7.63 3.46 7.25
C TYR A 117 8.56 4.20 8.21
N VAL A 118 8.75 5.50 7.92
CA VAL A 118 9.65 6.42 8.63
C VAL A 118 9.36 6.50 10.13
N ALA A 119 8.13 6.21 10.54
CA ALA A 119 7.72 6.20 11.95
C ALA A 119 8.39 5.09 12.79
N MET A 120 8.93 4.04 12.15
CA MET A 120 9.49 2.88 12.87
C MET A 120 10.82 2.41 12.31
N PHE A 121 10.96 2.25 10.99
CA PHE A 121 12.08 1.55 10.37
C PHE A 121 13.14 2.51 9.80
N TYR A 122 14.27 1.95 9.40
CA TYR A 122 15.23 2.61 8.53
C TYR A 122 14.57 2.89 7.19
N VAL A 123 14.84 4.05 6.61
CA VAL A 123 14.35 4.43 5.28
C VAL A 123 15.58 4.70 4.42
N PRO A 124 15.72 4.02 3.26
CA PRO A 124 16.89 4.18 2.39
C PRO A 124 16.95 5.57 1.76
N GLY A 125 18.17 6.01 1.47
CA GLY A 125 18.43 7.22 0.69
C GLY A 125 18.07 7.03 -0.79
N ALA A 126 18.25 8.07 -1.61
CA ALA A 126 17.83 8.04 -3.01
C ALA A 126 18.57 6.99 -3.84
N GLU A 127 19.90 6.87 -3.68
CA GLU A 127 20.72 5.90 -4.41
C GLU A 127 20.38 4.45 -4.04
N GLU A 128 20.31 4.15 -2.75
CA GLU A 128 19.91 2.82 -2.25
C GLU A 128 18.48 2.47 -2.70
N SER A 129 17.56 3.44 -2.67
CA SER A 129 16.21 3.25 -3.17
C SER A 129 16.18 2.89 -4.66
N ALA A 130 16.99 3.55 -5.47
CA ALA A 130 17.10 3.24 -6.90
C ALA A 130 17.61 1.81 -7.14
N GLN A 131 18.60 1.36 -6.35
CA GLN A 131 19.13 0.00 -6.42
C GLN A 131 18.05 -1.04 -6.04
N ILE A 132 17.27 -0.79 -4.98
CA ILE A 132 16.17 -1.68 -4.56
C ILE A 132 15.09 -1.75 -5.66
N ILE A 133 14.71 -0.61 -6.25
CA ILE A 133 13.72 -0.58 -7.35
C ILE A 133 14.24 -1.36 -8.57
N ALA A 134 15.51 -1.22 -8.91
CA ALA A 134 16.13 -1.97 -10.00
C ALA A 134 16.13 -3.48 -9.71
N ALA A 135 16.44 -3.88 -8.48
CA ALA A 135 16.42 -5.28 -8.05
C ALA A 135 15.00 -5.89 -8.02
N ALA A 136 13.95 -5.09 -7.92
CA ALA A 136 12.57 -5.54 -7.94
C ALA A 136 12.08 -5.94 -9.35
N GLN A 137 12.70 -5.40 -10.42
CA GLN A 137 12.22 -5.59 -11.80
C GLN A 137 12.04 -7.06 -12.20
N PRO A 138 12.99 -7.98 -11.96
CA PRO A 138 12.82 -9.38 -12.34
C PRO A 138 11.62 -10.05 -11.65
N SER A 139 11.28 -9.63 -10.43
CA SER A 139 10.11 -10.16 -9.72
C SER A 139 8.81 -9.66 -10.34
N ILE A 140 8.75 -8.36 -10.67
CA ILE A 140 7.62 -7.74 -11.35
C ILE A 140 7.39 -8.41 -12.71
N ASP A 141 8.45 -8.59 -13.51
CA ASP A 141 8.36 -9.17 -14.85
C ASP A 141 7.91 -10.64 -14.81
N ARG A 142 8.38 -11.43 -13.84
CA ARG A 142 7.87 -12.79 -13.61
C ARG A 142 6.38 -12.81 -13.27
N GLY A 143 5.93 -11.89 -12.40
CA GLY A 143 4.52 -11.77 -12.05
C GLY A 143 3.65 -11.42 -13.26
N ILE A 144 4.07 -10.45 -14.05
CA ILE A 144 3.39 -10.06 -15.30
C ILE A 144 3.27 -11.28 -16.24
N ALA A 145 4.35 -12.01 -16.43
CA ALA A 145 4.36 -13.20 -17.28
C ALA A 145 3.40 -14.30 -16.78
N CYS A 146 3.26 -14.51 -15.46
CA CYS A 146 2.27 -15.44 -14.91
C CYS A 146 0.84 -15.01 -15.27
N VAL A 147 0.48 -13.74 -15.07
CA VAL A 147 -0.86 -13.23 -15.40
C VAL A 147 -1.13 -13.35 -16.90
N GLN A 148 -0.16 -13.03 -17.77
CA GLN A 148 -0.30 -13.15 -19.23
C GLN A 148 -0.57 -14.59 -19.69
N ARG A 149 -0.02 -15.59 -18.97
CA ARG A 149 -0.22 -17.02 -19.29
C ARG A 149 -1.43 -17.64 -18.57
N GLY A 150 -2.15 -16.88 -17.73
CA GLY A 150 -3.22 -17.43 -16.89
C GLY A 150 -2.72 -18.43 -15.84
N GLU A 151 -1.48 -18.30 -15.41
CA GLU A 151 -0.86 -19.16 -14.40
C GLU A 151 -0.97 -18.52 -13.00
N ALA A 152 -1.31 -19.32 -12.00
CA ALA A 152 -1.31 -18.85 -10.61
C ALA A 152 0.11 -18.43 -10.17
N PHE A 153 0.21 -17.42 -9.29
CA PHE A 153 1.48 -17.11 -8.67
C PHE A 153 1.99 -18.27 -7.81
N PRO A 154 3.29 -18.56 -7.82
CA PRO A 154 3.87 -19.59 -6.98
C PRO A 154 3.53 -19.36 -5.49
N ALA A 155 3.08 -20.40 -4.81
CA ALA A 155 2.78 -20.30 -3.38
C ALA A 155 4.05 -20.01 -2.58
N PRO A 156 4.07 -18.97 -1.73
CA PRO A 156 5.21 -18.70 -0.87
C PRO A 156 5.39 -19.81 0.17
N LYS A 157 6.64 -20.06 0.57
CA LYS A 157 6.93 -20.97 1.69
C LYS A 157 6.56 -20.27 2.99
N VAL A 158 5.56 -20.78 3.69
CA VAL A 158 5.04 -20.18 4.93
C VAL A 158 5.41 -21.03 6.13
N GLY A 159 6.18 -20.44 7.06
CA GLY A 159 6.55 -21.06 8.34
C GLY A 159 5.56 -20.74 9.47
N LEU A 160 5.78 -21.35 10.65
CA LEU A 160 4.97 -21.07 11.85
C LEU A 160 5.11 -19.61 12.30
N LEU A 161 6.31 -19.05 12.18
CA LEU A 161 6.58 -17.65 12.53
C LEU A 161 5.78 -16.67 11.66
N ASP A 162 5.64 -16.97 10.36
CA ASP A 162 4.87 -16.13 9.43
C ASP A 162 3.38 -16.11 9.78
N ARG A 163 2.84 -17.26 10.22
CA ARG A 163 1.47 -17.35 10.72
C ARG A 163 1.27 -16.51 11.98
N PHE A 164 2.25 -16.51 12.89
CA PHE A 164 2.21 -15.71 14.11
C PHE A 164 2.29 -14.21 13.80
N LYS A 165 3.21 -13.79 12.92
CA LYS A 165 3.35 -12.39 12.48
C LYS A 165 2.06 -11.88 11.83
N THR A 166 1.51 -12.61 10.88
CA THR A 166 0.31 -12.23 10.12
C THR A 166 -0.96 -12.24 10.98
N GLY A 167 -1.01 -13.01 12.04
CA GLY A 167 -2.17 -13.10 12.96
C GLY A 167 -2.05 -12.16 14.15
N PRO A 168 -1.62 -12.68 15.33
CA PRO A 168 -1.59 -11.90 16.59
C PRO A 168 -0.77 -10.62 16.51
N VAL A 169 0.40 -10.64 15.84
CA VAL A 169 1.28 -9.45 15.75
C VAL A 169 0.62 -8.34 14.94
N ASN A 170 -0.06 -8.66 13.84
CA ASN A 170 -0.82 -7.67 13.07
C ASN A 170 -1.90 -6.99 13.92
N THR A 171 -2.66 -7.75 14.70
CA THR A 171 -3.69 -7.20 15.60
C THR A 171 -3.09 -6.25 16.63
N VAL A 172 -1.96 -6.63 17.25
CA VAL A 172 -1.23 -5.77 18.21
C VAL A 172 -0.69 -4.51 17.51
N PHE A 173 -0.16 -4.67 16.30
CA PHE A 173 0.35 -3.55 15.50
C PHE A 173 -0.73 -2.48 15.26
N TYR A 174 -1.89 -2.87 14.76
CA TYR A 174 -3.00 -1.92 14.53
C TYR A 174 -3.52 -1.30 15.83
N LYS A 175 -3.64 -2.09 16.90
CA LYS A 175 -4.16 -1.60 18.18
C LYS A 175 -3.23 -0.61 18.87
N TRP A 176 -1.92 -0.81 18.81
CA TRP A 176 -0.96 -0.07 19.64
C TRP A 176 -0.06 0.90 18.87
N PHE A 177 0.23 0.62 17.59
CA PHE A 177 1.21 1.40 16.82
C PHE A 177 0.56 2.31 15.77
N VAL A 178 -0.56 1.94 15.18
CA VAL A 178 -1.26 2.77 14.19
C VAL A 178 -2.03 3.87 14.90
N LYS A 179 -1.36 5.00 15.17
CA LYS A 179 -1.90 6.15 15.92
C LYS A 179 -1.50 7.46 15.28
N SER A 180 -2.45 8.40 15.19
CA SER A 180 -2.19 9.75 14.67
C SER A 180 -1.58 10.71 15.69
N GLY A 181 -1.79 10.47 16.99
CA GLY A 181 -1.38 11.41 18.06
C GLY A 181 0.09 11.85 18.07
N PRO A 182 1.07 10.98 17.73
CA PRO A 182 2.47 11.38 17.67
C PRO A 182 2.87 12.27 16.48
N PHE A 183 1.99 12.46 15.47
CA PHE A 183 2.30 13.40 14.39
C PHE A 183 2.34 14.84 14.88
N THR A 184 3.36 15.56 14.49
CA THR A 184 3.58 16.98 14.81
C THR A 184 3.97 17.73 13.54
N VAL A 185 3.74 19.04 13.56
CA VAL A 185 4.14 19.95 12.49
C VAL A 185 5.04 21.05 13.06
N SER A 186 6.14 21.33 12.36
CA SER A 186 7.07 22.43 12.71
C SER A 186 6.69 23.73 12.03
N ASP A 187 7.38 24.82 12.40
CA ASP A 187 7.20 26.15 11.79
C ASP A 187 7.70 26.24 10.34
N ALA A 188 8.43 25.20 9.86
CA ALA A 188 8.76 25.07 8.43
C ALA A 188 7.53 24.80 7.54
N CYS A 189 6.35 24.56 8.14
CA CYS A 189 5.12 24.33 7.39
C CYS A 189 4.71 25.56 6.56
N ILE A 190 4.61 25.39 5.25
CA ILE A 190 4.21 26.45 4.31
C ILE A 190 2.70 26.55 4.09
N GLY A 191 1.89 25.74 4.78
CA GLY A 191 0.43 25.78 4.69
C GLY A 191 -0.16 25.33 3.37
N CYS A 192 0.53 24.48 2.59
CA CYS A 192 0.12 24.07 1.24
C CYS A 192 -1.06 23.06 1.19
N GLY A 193 -1.44 22.44 2.32
CA GLY A 193 -2.55 21.49 2.40
C GLY A 193 -2.30 20.11 1.76
N LYS A 194 -1.14 19.85 1.15
CA LYS A 194 -0.84 18.60 0.45
C LYS A 194 -1.03 17.35 1.33
N CYS A 195 -0.72 17.46 2.64
CA CYS A 195 -0.89 16.37 3.59
C CYS A 195 -2.36 15.95 3.77
N ALA A 196 -3.29 16.89 3.83
CA ALA A 196 -4.73 16.62 3.91
C ALA A 196 -5.26 16.08 2.57
N LEU A 197 -4.81 16.64 1.44
CA LEU A 197 -5.18 16.16 0.11
C LEU A 197 -4.76 14.71 -0.11
N SER A 198 -3.56 14.33 0.33
CA SER A 198 -3.02 12.97 0.16
C SER A 198 -3.52 11.96 1.20
N CYS A 199 -4.24 12.39 2.23
CA CYS A 199 -4.72 11.49 3.27
C CYS A 199 -5.91 10.65 2.78
N PRO A 200 -5.78 9.32 2.67
CA PRO A 200 -6.84 8.47 2.13
C PRO A 200 -8.03 8.29 3.09
N VAL A 201 -7.87 8.65 4.36
CA VAL A 201 -8.91 8.52 5.40
C VAL A 201 -9.42 9.86 5.90
N ASN A 202 -9.14 10.97 5.22
CA ASN A 202 -9.49 12.31 5.66
C ASN A 202 -9.09 12.59 7.12
N GLY A 203 -7.97 12.00 7.57
CA GLY A 203 -7.49 12.08 8.95
C GLY A 203 -6.74 13.37 9.31
N ILE A 204 -6.76 14.39 8.43
CA ILE A 204 -6.01 15.64 8.60
C ILE A 204 -6.89 16.82 8.21
N ASP A 205 -7.16 17.68 9.18
CA ASP A 205 -7.83 18.96 8.99
C ASP A 205 -6.81 20.09 8.85
N ILE A 206 -7.09 21.11 8.04
CA ILE A 206 -6.25 22.29 7.94
C ILE A 206 -6.91 23.41 8.73
N ILE A 207 -6.29 23.76 9.88
CA ILE A 207 -6.74 24.85 10.76
C ILE A 207 -5.63 25.89 10.80
N GLU A 208 -5.96 27.16 10.54
CA GLU A 208 -5.00 28.27 10.49
C GLU A 208 -3.76 27.95 9.63
N ARG A 209 -3.99 27.31 8.46
CA ARG A 209 -2.96 26.88 7.50
C ARG A 209 -1.99 25.81 8.04
N LYS A 210 -2.26 25.17 9.19
CA LYS A 210 -1.47 24.05 9.72
C LYS A 210 -2.28 22.75 9.75
N PRO A 211 -1.64 21.57 9.54
CA PRO A 211 -2.33 20.29 9.64
C PRO A 211 -2.58 19.89 11.09
N HIS A 212 -3.78 19.41 11.36
CA HIS A 212 -4.22 18.83 12.63
C HIS A 212 -4.75 17.42 12.38
N TRP A 213 -4.27 16.43 13.11
CA TRP A 213 -4.71 15.04 12.95
C TRP A 213 -5.94 14.78 13.82
N ASN A 214 -7.05 14.35 13.22
CA ASN A 214 -8.36 14.16 13.86
C ASN A 214 -8.58 12.77 14.46
N GLY A 215 -7.56 11.91 14.50
CA GLY A 215 -7.64 10.53 15.03
C GLY A 215 -7.70 9.45 13.97
N ALA A 216 -8.33 9.68 12.84
CA ALA A 216 -8.33 8.73 11.73
C ALA A 216 -6.93 8.64 11.08
N CYS A 217 -6.33 7.45 11.09
CA CYS A 217 -5.02 7.24 10.47
C CYS A 217 -4.82 5.76 10.12
N THR A 218 -4.26 5.49 8.95
CA THR A 218 -3.87 4.15 8.52
C THR A 218 -2.34 3.98 8.44
N HIS A 219 -1.57 4.95 8.91
CA HIS A 219 -0.09 4.95 8.87
C HIS A 219 0.51 4.74 7.47
N CYS A 220 -0.14 5.23 6.42
CA CYS A 220 0.34 5.13 5.05
C CYS A 220 1.57 5.98 4.73
N MET A 221 1.98 6.86 5.64
CA MET A 221 3.12 7.79 5.51
C MET A 221 3.01 8.81 4.36
N ALA A 222 1.89 8.89 3.65
CA ALA A 222 1.71 9.82 2.54
C ALA A 222 1.92 11.29 2.95
N CYS A 223 1.38 11.69 4.11
CA CYS A 223 1.49 13.06 4.61
C CYS A 223 2.92 13.45 4.97
N ILE A 224 3.62 12.61 5.73
CA ILE A 224 4.98 12.90 6.21
C ILE A 224 6.02 12.79 5.11
N CYS A 225 5.95 11.75 4.27
CA CYS A 225 6.87 11.57 3.15
C CYS A 225 6.58 12.53 1.99
N GLY A 226 5.32 12.94 1.81
CA GLY A 226 4.89 13.87 0.75
C GLY A 226 5.01 15.34 1.10
N CYS A 227 5.44 15.72 2.32
CA CYS A 227 5.56 17.10 2.73
C CYS A 227 6.73 17.80 2.03
N PRO A 228 6.50 18.81 1.16
CA PRO A 228 7.58 19.46 0.40
C PRO A 228 8.55 20.24 1.28
N ALA A 229 8.10 20.70 2.45
CA ALA A 229 8.91 21.40 3.44
C ALA A 229 9.51 20.47 4.50
N SER A 230 9.27 19.14 4.42
CA SER A 230 9.65 18.16 5.44
C SER A 230 9.25 18.59 6.87
N ALA A 231 8.14 19.34 6.99
CA ALA A 231 7.70 19.96 8.23
C ALA A 231 6.96 18.98 9.17
N ILE A 232 6.63 17.78 8.74
CA ILE A 232 5.86 16.80 9.52
C ILE A 232 6.81 15.78 10.12
N GLU A 233 6.63 15.49 11.42
CA GLU A 233 7.38 14.49 12.16
C GLU A 233 6.44 13.51 12.89
N TYR A 234 6.93 12.29 13.15
CA TYR A 234 6.27 11.31 14.02
C TYR A 234 7.06 11.18 15.33
N GLY A 235 6.82 12.07 16.25
CA GLY A 235 7.57 12.21 17.48
C GLY A 235 9.07 12.42 17.22
N ARG A 236 9.91 11.66 17.94
CA ARG A 236 11.37 11.66 17.70
C ARG A 236 11.83 10.62 16.68
N LYS A 237 10.97 9.67 16.34
CA LYS A 237 11.34 8.47 15.57
C LYS A 237 11.64 8.74 14.09
N SER A 238 11.04 9.80 13.53
CA SER A 238 11.20 10.17 12.12
C SER A 238 12.26 11.24 11.86
N ARG A 239 12.77 11.87 12.93
CA ARG A 239 13.74 12.99 12.80
C ARG A 239 15.02 12.53 12.12
N GLY A 240 15.47 13.34 11.15
CA GLY A 240 16.69 13.07 10.39
C GLY A 240 16.62 11.90 9.40
N LYS A 241 15.49 11.21 9.30
CA LYS A 241 15.33 10.14 8.31
C LYS A 241 14.92 10.69 6.95
N PRO A 242 15.34 10.04 5.85
CA PRO A 242 14.86 10.36 4.51
C PRO A 242 13.32 10.32 4.41
N ARG A 243 12.76 11.14 3.52
CA ARG A 243 11.33 11.16 3.20
C ARG A 243 11.13 10.50 1.85
N TYR A 244 11.06 9.17 1.86
CA TYR A 244 10.97 8.42 0.62
C TYR A 244 9.58 8.53 -0.01
N GLN A 245 9.56 8.91 -1.28
CA GLN A 245 8.48 8.68 -2.23
C GLN A 245 9.06 8.00 -3.46
N CYS A 246 8.35 7.02 -4.02
CA CYS A 246 8.80 6.38 -5.25
C CYS A 246 8.98 7.44 -6.35
N PRO A 247 10.16 7.54 -7.01
CA PRO A 247 10.46 8.59 -7.99
C PRO A 247 9.46 8.67 -9.14
N GLU A 248 8.97 7.53 -9.57
CA GLU A 248 7.94 7.40 -10.62
C GLU A 248 6.54 7.85 -10.18
N TYR A 249 6.41 8.27 -8.92
CA TYR A 249 5.16 8.77 -8.36
C TYR A 249 4.92 10.27 -8.62
N LYS A 250 5.94 10.99 -9.06
CA LYS A 250 5.89 12.45 -9.26
C LYS A 250 5.15 12.84 -10.52
#